data_bb3e3be3932c6eabf0edb26e3dc6f4d8
#
_entry.id   bb3e3be3932c6eabf0edb26e3dc6f4d8
#
_cell.length_a   1.000
_cell.length_b   1.000
_cell.length_c   1.000
_cell.angle_alpha   90.00
_cell.angle_beta   90.00
_cell.angle_gamma   90.00
#
_symmetry.space_group_name_H-M   'P 1'
#
loop_
_entity.id
_entity.type
_entity.pdbx_description
1 polymer ?
#
loop_
_entity_poly.entity_id
_entity_poly.type
_entity_poly.pdbx_seq_one_letter_code
_entity_poly.pdbx_strand_id
1 'polypeptide(L)'
;TTRKSGAAAGPNMKQARIETPDGVLEGEYDDDGTVHTDEGTYEPAQYELLAPCEPSVFYCVGRNFGEKVDQMDYEVPEVPDFFIKPPVSLHDPETPIPYPSFTEELTYAGELAAVIDTECKNVEESEVDDVVRGYTILNDLDCLDQERRTARKAFDSSGPLGPVVADVDPVGLDMTTHINGELRQEDNTENMFIKPREVISFLSERFTFKPGDVISFGSPANP
;
A
#
# COMPACT_ATOMS: atom_id res chain seq x y z
N THR A 1 15.87 12.37 -19.29
CA THR A 1 16.38 11.03 -19.57
C THR A 1 15.19 10.20 -19.98
N THR A 2 15.10 9.82 -21.24
CA THR A 2 14.00 9.11 -21.87
C THR A 2 13.98 7.68 -21.31
N ARG A 3 12.96 7.32 -20.49
CA ARG A 3 12.68 5.92 -20.19
C ARG A 3 12.34 5.19 -21.50
N LYS A 4 13.00 4.09 -21.76
CA LYS A 4 12.55 3.09 -22.72
C LYS A 4 11.21 2.57 -22.19
N SER A 5 10.18 2.57 -23.05
CA SER A 5 8.92 1.89 -22.81
C SER A 5 9.23 0.43 -22.47
N GLY A 6 9.04 0.06 -21.20
CA GLY A 6 9.06 -1.33 -20.78
C GLY A 6 7.99 -2.10 -21.58
N ALA A 7 8.29 -3.33 -21.92
CA ALA A 7 7.30 -4.26 -22.45
C ALA A 7 6.12 -4.31 -21.47
N ALA A 8 4.88 -4.40 -22.00
CA ALA A 8 3.70 -4.58 -21.17
C ALA A 8 3.94 -5.77 -20.23
N ALA A 9 3.86 -5.52 -18.93
CA ALA A 9 4.00 -6.56 -17.92
C ALA A 9 2.97 -7.67 -18.19
N GLY A 10 3.37 -8.93 -18.07
CA GLY A 10 2.43 -10.04 -18.14
C GLY A 10 1.52 -10.05 -16.90
N PRO A 11 0.31 -10.61 -16.96
CA PRO A 11 -0.58 -10.69 -15.82
C PRO A 11 0.12 -11.39 -14.63
N ASN A 12 0.02 -10.80 -13.44
CA ASN A 12 0.64 -11.20 -12.19
C ASN A 12 2.16 -10.97 -12.06
N MET A 13 2.76 -10.12 -12.89
CA MET A 13 4.15 -9.74 -12.69
C MET A 13 4.31 -9.00 -11.36
N LYS A 14 5.29 -9.42 -10.55
CA LYS A 14 5.68 -8.77 -9.30
C LYS A 14 6.99 -8.02 -9.51
N GLN A 15 7.08 -6.82 -9.00
CA GLN A 15 8.29 -6.01 -9.03
C GLN A 15 8.73 -5.68 -7.61
N ALA A 16 10.00 -5.89 -7.32
CA ALA A 16 10.64 -5.52 -6.06
C ALA A 16 11.66 -4.42 -6.27
N ARG A 17 11.93 -3.70 -5.17
CA ARG A 17 13.04 -2.79 -5.02
C ARG A 17 13.96 -3.37 -3.95
N ILE A 18 15.23 -3.52 -4.26
CA ILE A 18 16.20 -4.19 -3.39
C ILE A 18 17.44 -3.31 -3.17
N GLU A 19 18.03 -3.42 -1.98
CA GLU A 19 19.35 -2.86 -1.70
C GLU A 19 20.40 -3.97 -1.78
N THR A 20 21.45 -3.71 -2.54
CA THR A 20 22.60 -4.59 -2.71
C THR A 20 23.88 -3.84 -2.34
N PRO A 21 25.04 -4.51 -2.17
CA PRO A 21 26.32 -3.82 -1.94
C PRO A 21 26.70 -2.83 -3.05
N ASP A 22 26.16 -2.99 -4.26
CA ASP A 22 26.42 -2.14 -5.42
C ASP A 22 25.39 -1.00 -5.59
N GLY A 23 24.34 -0.98 -4.78
CA GLY A 23 23.30 0.04 -4.77
C GLY A 23 21.88 -0.50 -4.83
N VAL A 24 20.92 0.42 -5.04
CA VAL A 24 19.50 0.09 -5.11
C VAL A 24 19.13 -0.29 -6.54
N LEU A 25 18.47 -1.44 -6.69
CA LEU A 25 17.99 -1.99 -7.95
C LEU A 25 16.49 -2.25 -7.91
N GLU A 26 15.86 -2.23 -9.08
CA GLU A 26 14.47 -2.68 -9.28
C GLU A 26 14.48 -3.87 -10.24
N GLY A 27 13.60 -4.85 -9.99
CA GLY A 27 13.53 -6.04 -10.83
C GLY A 27 12.26 -6.85 -10.65
N GLU A 28 12.08 -7.85 -11.52
CA GLU A 28 11.01 -8.83 -11.42
C GLU A 28 11.29 -9.78 -10.25
N TYR A 29 10.27 -10.00 -9.43
CA TYR A 29 10.35 -10.78 -8.19
C TYR A 29 9.59 -12.10 -8.35
N ASP A 30 10.29 -13.20 -8.20
CA ASP A 30 9.74 -14.55 -8.24
C ASP A 30 9.22 -15.01 -6.87
N ASP A 31 8.36 -16.02 -6.86
CA ASP A 31 7.74 -16.55 -5.62
C ASP A 31 8.73 -17.18 -4.64
N ASP A 32 9.94 -17.53 -5.09
CA ASP A 32 11.03 -18.04 -4.25
C ASP A 32 11.93 -16.94 -3.68
N GLY A 33 11.62 -15.68 -4.00
CA GLY A 33 12.37 -14.51 -3.57
C GLY A 33 13.52 -14.13 -4.50
N THR A 34 13.70 -14.79 -5.63
CA THR A 34 14.70 -14.39 -6.63
C THR A 34 14.27 -13.07 -7.30
N VAL A 35 15.23 -12.14 -7.48
CA VAL A 35 14.99 -10.86 -8.16
C VAL A 35 15.83 -10.78 -9.42
N HIS A 36 15.18 -10.56 -10.55
CA HIS A 36 15.79 -10.40 -11.87
C HIS A 36 15.84 -8.92 -12.25
N THR A 37 17.03 -8.36 -12.32
CA THR A 37 17.28 -6.94 -12.67
C THR A 37 18.05 -6.83 -13.99
N ASP A 38 18.19 -5.62 -14.51
CA ASP A 38 19.05 -5.35 -15.68
C ASP A 38 20.54 -5.63 -15.40
N GLU A 39 20.96 -5.67 -14.12
CA GLU A 39 22.36 -5.91 -13.72
C GLU A 39 22.64 -7.37 -13.38
N GLY A 40 21.61 -8.20 -13.20
CA GLY A 40 21.75 -9.61 -12.89
C GLY A 40 20.61 -10.19 -12.08
N THR A 41 20.81 -11.41 -11.60
CA THR A 41 19.86 -12.15 -10.77
C THR A 41 20.40 -12.22 -9.35
N TYR A 42 19.53 -11.96 -8.38
CA TYR A 42 19.87 -11.89 -6.94
C TYR A 42 18.99 -12.86 -6.15
N GLU A 43 19.63 -13.70 -5.37
CA GLU A 43 18.98 -14.60 -4.41
C GLU A 43 18.67 -13.86 -3.10
N PRO A 44 17.71 -14.31 -2.28
CA PRO A 44 17.29 -13.61 -1.04
C PRO A 44 18.42 -13.26 -0.07
N ALA A 45 19.50 -14.04 -0.03
CA ALA A 45 20.66 -13.79 0.85
C ALA A 45 21.61 -12.68 0.34
N GLN A 46 21.37 -12.13 -0.85
CA GLN A 46 22.26 -11.19 -1.54
C GLN A 46 21.76 -9.74 -1.51
N TYR A 47 20.55 -9.52 -0.98
CA TYR A 47 19.91 -8.20 -0.95
C TYR A 47 19.07 -8.00 0.31
N GLU A 48 18.67 -6.76 0.56
CA GLU A 48 17.62 -6.39 1.50
C GLU A 48 16.43 -5.84 0.71
N LEU A 49 15.20 -6.24 1.08
CA LEU A 49 13.99 -5.69 0.48
C LEU A 49 13.78 -4.25 0.95
N LEU A 50 13.55 -3.36 0.03
CA LEU A 50 13.12 -1.99 0.29
C LEU A 50 11.63 -1.84 0.01
N ALA A 51 11.02 -0.80 0.55
CA ALA A 51 9.70 -0.39 0.12
C ALA A 51 9.69 -0.21 -1.41
N PRO A 52 8.67 -0.72 -2.12
CA PRO A 52 8.70 -0.80 -3.59
C PRO A 52 8.60 0.55 -4.29
N CYS A 53 8.34 1.62 -3.54
CA CYS A 53 8.35 3.00 -4.02
C CYS A 53 8.65 3.98 -2.87
N GLU A 54 8.93 5.24 -3.22
CA GLU A 54 9.13 6.35 -2.27
C GLU A 54 8.02 7.38 -2.47
N PRO A 55 6.89 7.25 -1.75
CA PRO A 55 5.75 8.14 -1.94
C PRO A 55 6.04 9.56 -1.44
N SER A 56 5.57 10.56 -2.18
CA SER A 56 5.53 11.92 -1.69
C SER A 56 4.37 12.12 -0.71
N VAL A 57 3.31 11.32 -0.84
CA VAL A 57 2.14 11.27 0.05
C VAL A 57 1.56 9.86 0.03
N PHE A 58 1.07 9.41 1.20
CA PHE A 58 0.13 8.30 1.28
C PHE A 58 -1.27 8.88 1.43
N TYR A 59 -2.16 8.55 0.51
CA TYR A 59 -3.60 8.81 0.60
C TYR A 59 -4.28 7.55 1.11
N CYS A 60 -4.86 7.61 2.30
CA CYS A 60 -5.41 6.43 2.96
C CYS A 60 -6.91 6.59 3.15
N VAL A 61 -7.67 5.56 2.80
CA VAL A 61 -9.13 5.52 3.00
C VAL A 61 -9.47 4.67 4.20
N GLY A 62 -10.36 5.13 5.03
CA GLY A 62 -10.93 4.36 6.15
C GLY A 62 -12.38 3.97 5.92
N ARG A 63 -12.93 3.11 6.81
CA ARG A 63 -14.36 2.73 6.84
C ARG A 63 -14.88 2.14 5.53
N ASN A 64 -14.07 1.37 4.83
CA ASN A 64 -14.38 0.87 3.50
C ASN A 64 -14.75 -0.63 3.45
N PHE A 65 -14.79 -1.31 4.60
CA PHE A 65 -15.21 -2.72 4.72
C PHE A 65 -16.41 -2.86 5.66
N GLY A 66 -17.41 -3.67 5.23
CA GLY A 66 -18.70 -3.79 5.90
C GLY A 66 -18.59 -4.30 7.32
N GLU A 67 -17.88 -5.40 7.55
CA GLU A 67 -17.73 -5.99 8.87
C GLU A 67 -17.04 -5.04 9.85
N LYS A 68 -16.06 -4.25 9.39
CA LYS A 68 -15.37 -3.27 10.22
C LYS A 68 -16.28 -2.08 10.58
N VAL A 69 -17.12 -1.65 9.65
CA VAL A 69 -18.11 -0.58 9.89
C VAL A 69 -19.13 -1.04 10.93
N ASP A 70 -19.62 -2.27 10.82
CA ASP A 70 -20.56 -2.86 11.78
C ASP A 70 -19.91 -3.07 13.16
N GLN A 71 -18.69 -3.60 13.21
CA GLN A 71 -17.92 -3.81 14.45
C GLN A 71 -17.70 -2.51 15.24
N MET A 72 -17.46 -1.42 14.52
CA MET A 72 -17.13 -0.11 15.12
C MET A 72 -18.36 0.79 15.29
N ASP A 73 -19.56 0.34 14.91
CA ASP A 73 -20.81 1.12 14.92
C ASP A 73 -20.66 2.45 14.14
N TYR A 74 -20.00 2.39 12.97
CA TYR A 74 -19.82 3.53 12.08
C TYR A 74 -20.96 3.61 11.06
N GLU A 75 -21.26 4.83 10.62
CA GLU A 75 -22.07 5.03 9.43
C GLU A 75 -21.27 4.64 8.18
N VAL A 76 -21.93 3.97 7.22
CA VAL A 76 -21.35 3.70 5.91
C VAL A 76 -21.10 5.03 5.20
N PRO A 77 -19.88 5.33 4.79
CA PRO A 77 -19.59 6.60 4.13
C PRO A 77 -20.17 6.65 2.71
N GLU A 78 -20.83 7.75 2.36
CA GLU A 78 -21.32 7.99 1.00
C GLU A 78 -20.19 8.33 0.00
N VAL A 79 -19.06 8.79 0.51
CA VAL A 79 -17.85 9.15 -0.24
C VAL A 79 -16.62 8.66 0.51
N PRO A 80 -15.46 8.48 -0.15
CA PRO A 80 -14.24 8.02 0.54
C PRO A 80 -13.90 8.90 1.76
N ASP A 81 -13.87 8.27 2.96
CA ASP A 81 -13.40 8.89 4.21
C ASP A 81 -11.88 8.75 4.26
N PHE A 82 -11.17 9.80 3.85
CA PHE A 82 -9.72 9.73 3.67
C PHE A 82 -8.92 10.59 4.66
N PHE A 83 -7.66 10.21 4.83
CA PHE A 83 -6.61 10.95 5.52
C PHE A 83 -5.29 10.76 4.76
N ILE A 84 -4.26 11.49 5.18
CA ILE A 84 -2.93 11.38 4.58
C ILE A 84 -1.88 11.01 5.61
N LYS A 85 -0.84 10.28 5.16
CA LYS A 85 0.41 10.11 5.91
C LYS A 85 1.54 10.83 5.16
N PRO A 86 2.49 11.44 5.90
CA PRO A 86 3.65 12.09 5.30
C PRO A 86 4.68 11.06 4.78
N PRO A 87 5.65 11.47 3.95
CA PRO A 87 6.69 10.56 3.43
C PRO A 87 7.49 9.83 4.52
N VAL A 88 7.72 10.47 5.68
CA VAL A 88 8.42 9.87 6.82
C VAL A 88 7.68 8.67 7.45
N SER A 89 6.42 8.44 7.07
CA SER A 89 5.68 7.25 7.47
C SER A 89 6.16 5.99 6.76
N LEU A 90 6.89 6.11 5.63
CA LEU A 90 7.45 4.97 4.92
C LEU A 90 8.35 4.15 5.84
N HIS A 91 8.22 2.82 5.75
CA HIS A 91 9.08 1.86 6.40
C HIS A 91 9.27 0.65 5.50
N ASP A 92 10.48 0.13 5.45
CA ASP A 92 10.81 -1.01 4.59
C ASP A 92 10.19 -2.31 5.11
N PRO A 93 9.81 -3.23 4.21
CA PRO A 93 9.29 -4.55 4.60
C PRO A 93 10.38 -5.37 5.30
N GLU A 94 9.96 -6.39 6.06
CA GLU A 94 10.83 -7.34 6.75
C GLU A 94 11.82 -6.72 7.76
N THR A 95 11.65 -5.44 8.09
CA THR A 95 12.46 -4.75 9.09
C THR A 95 11.66 -4.47 10.37
N PRO A 96 12.29 -4.45 11.55
CA PRO A 96 11.62 -4.16 12.80
C PRO A 96 11.03 -2.75 12.82
N ILE A 97 9.73 -2.64 13.10
CA ILE A 97 9.04 -1.36 13.23
C ILE A 97 9.38 -0.76 14.61
N PRO A 98 9.93 0.46 14.68
CA PRO A 98 10.19 1.11 15.96
C PRO A 98 8.86 1.39 16.69
N TYR A 99 8.73 0.90 17.93
CA TYR A 99 7.56 1.22 18.74
C TYR A 99 7.64 2.68 19.21
N PRO A 100 6.65 3.54 18.87
CA PRO A 100 6.71 4.95 19.22
C PRO A 100 6.65 5.16 20.74
N SER A 101 7.52 6.03 21.29
CA SER A 101 7.59 6.29 22.73
C SER A 101 6.42 7.14 23.26
N PHE A 102 5.61 7.71 22.39
CA PHE A 102 4.48 8.58 22.74
C PHE A 102 3.14 7.85 22.82
N THR A 103 3.10 6.54 22.60
CA THR A 103 1.88 5.72 22.67
C THR A 103 2.12 4.42 23.43
N GLU A 104 1.08 3.93 24.10
CA GLU A 104 1.05 2.60 24.71
C GLU A 104 0.08 1.66 23.97
N GLU A 105 -0.69 2.18 23.00
CA GLU A 105 -1.74 1.45 22.28
C GLU A 105 -1.52 1.50 20.76
N LEU A 106 -0.42 0.89 20.28
CA LEU A 106 -0.16 0.75 18.85
C LEU A 106 -0.94 -0.44 18.27
N THR A 107 -1.66 -0.22 17.18
CA THR A 107 -2.35 -1.26 16.42
C THR A 107 -1.95 -1.22 14.94
N TYR A 108 -2.41 -2.21 14.19
CA TYR A 108 -2.10 -2.46 12.79
C TYR A 108 -3.36 -2.54 11.93
N ALA A 109 -3.18 -2.39 10.63
CA ALA A 109 -4.23 -2.64 9.65
C ALA A 109 -3.61 -3.02 8.31
N GLY A 110 -3.77 -4.29 7.89
CA GLY A 110 -3.36 -4.73 6.55
C GLY A 110 -4.32 -4.15 5.51
N GLU A 111 -3.79 -3.42 4.54
CA GLU A 111 -4.56 -2.73 3.51
C GLU A 111 -4.01 -3.00 2.12
N LEU A 112 -4.89 -3.25 1.15
CA LEU A 112 -4.52 -3.16 -0.26
C LEU A 112 -4.20 -1.70 -0.59
N ALA A 113 -3.14 -1.47 -1.35
CA ALA A 113 -2.76 -0.13 -1.79
C ALA A 113 -2.32 -0.10 -3.25
N ALA A 114 -2.73 0.93 -4.00
CA ALA A 114 -2.22 1.20 -5.34
C ALA A 114 -0.96 2.06 -5.28
N VAL A 115 -0.05 1.84 -6.22
CA VAL A 115 1.12 2.67 -6.48
C VAL A 115 0.92 3.40 -7.79
N ILE A 116 1.03 4.73 -7.79
CA ILE A 116 0.87 5.57 -8.97
C ILE A 116 2.13 5.49 -9.86
N ASP A 117 1.93 5.31 -11.16
CA ASP A 117 3.03 5.28 -12.15
C ASP A 117 3.28 6.65 -12.79
N THR A 118 2.22 7.39 -13.11
CA THR A 118 2.29 8.61 -13.89
C THR A 118 1.63 9.79 -13.17
N GLU A 119 2.26 10.97 -13.22
CA GLU A 119 1.62 12.20 -12.69
C GLU A 119 0.27 12.41 -13.35
N CYS A 120 -0.79 12.50 -12.54
CA CYS A 120 -2.16 12.58 -13.03
C CYS A 120 -3.08 13.39 -12.12
N LYS A 121 -4.18 13.87 -12.69
CA LYS A 121 -5.24 14.60 -12.03
C LYS A 121 -6.55 14.49 -12.82
N ASN A 122 -7.69 14.50 -12.12
CA ASN A 122 -9.02 14.35 -12.72
C ASN A 122 -9.14 13.10 -13.60
N VAL A 123 -8.72 11.98 -13.06
CA VAL A 123 -8.70 10.67 -13.74
C VAL A 123 -10.11 10.07 -13.68
N GLU A 124 -10.68 9.73 -14.81
CA GLU A 124 -11.94 8.96 -14.85
C GLU A 124 -11.69 7.51 -14.41
N GLU A 125 -12.69 6.84 -13.83
CA GLU A 125 -12.54 5.46 -13.36
C GLU A 125 -12.03 4.48 -14.44
N SER A 126 -12.43 4.71 -15.69
CA SER A 126 -11.99 3.91 -16.84
C SER A 126 -10.54 4.13 -17.26
N GLU A 127 -9.89 5.20 -16.77
CA GLU A 127 -8.51 5.57 -17.08
C GLU A 127 -7.54 5.22 -15.94
N VAL A 128 -8.05 4.71 -14.80
CA VAL A 128 -7.23 4.45 -13.60
C VAL A 128 -6.12 3.44 -13.90
N ASP A 129 -6.39 2.41 -14.68
CA ASP A 129 -5.39 1.38 -15.00
C ASP A 129 -4.22 1.93 -15.86
N ASP A 130 -4.41 3.05 -16.55
CA ASP A 130 -3.35 3.70 -17.34
C ASP A 130 -2.37 4.51 -16.47
N VAL A 131 -2.74 4.81 -15.22
CA VAL A 131 -1.94 5.66 -14.31
C VAL A 131 -1.45 4.93 -13.07
N VAL A 132 -1.91 3.70 -12.83
CA VAL A 132 -1.50 2.84 -11.72
C VAL A 132 -0.40 1.88 -12.17
N ARG A 133 0.72 1.84 -11.42
CA ARG A 133 1.81 0.87 -11.66
C ARG A 133 1.41 -0.56 -11.29
N GLY A 134 0.55 -0.69 -10.28
CA GLY A 134 0.11 -1.95 -9.70
C GLY A 134 -0.27 -1.78 -8.22
N TYR A 135 -0.40 -2.90 -7.52
CA TYR A 135 -0.91 -2.96 -6.17
C TYR A 135 0.09 -3.61 -5.22
N THR A 136 0.08 -3.16 -3.97
CA THR A 136 0.94 -3.61 -2.89
C THR A 136 0.15 -3.68 -1.58
N ILE A 137 0.82 -4.01 -0.48
CA ILE A 137 0.24 -4.01 0.87
C ILE A 137 0.83 -2.85 1.67
N LEU A 138 -0.05 -2.11 2.33
CA LEU A 138 0.28 -1.12 3.36
C LEU A 138 -0.14 -1.67 4.72
N ASN A 139 0.73 -1.58 5.72
CA ASN A 139 0.34 -1.74 7.11
C ASN A 139 0.06 -0.34 7.72
N ASP A 140 -1.21 0.05 7.79
CA ASP A 140 -1.62 1.34 8.34
C ASP A 140 -1.60 1.30 9.87
N LEU A 141 -0.46 1.67 10.47
CA LEU A 141 -0.32 1.72 11.93
C LEU A 141 -1.12 2.87 12.54
N ASP A 142 -1.70 2.61 13.72
CA ASP A 142 -2.59 3.52 14.42
C ASP A 142 -2.31 3.52 15.93
N CYS A 143 -2.16 4.69 16.52
CA CYS A 143 -1.98 4.89 17.97
C CYS A 143 -3.34 5.21 18.59
N LEU A 144 -4.01 4.23 19.19
CA LEU A 144 -5.40 4.34 19.63
C LEU A 144 -5.62 5.30 20.80
N ASP A 145 -4.58 5.54 21.59
CA ASP A 145 -4.58 6.47 22.72
C ASP A 145 -4.42 7.95 22.33
N GLN A 146 -4.29 8.27 21.04
CA GLN A 146 -4.21 9.63 20.53
C GLN A 146 -5.58 10.13 20.04
N GLU A 147 -5.94 11.41 20.30
CA GLU A 147 -7.29 11.92 20.04
C GLU A 147 -7.61 12.23 18.58
N ARG A 148 -6.60 12.59 17.77
CA ARG A 148 -6.79 13.11 16.41
C ARG A 148 -6.25 12.15 15.37
N ARG A 149 -6.97 11.97 14.26
CA ARG A 149 -6.57 11.04 13.19
C ARG A 149 -5.13 11.26 12.72
N THR A 150 -4.70 12.51 12.48
CA THR A 150 -3.32 12.80 12.09
C THR A 150 -2.31 12.40 13.17
N ALA A 151 -2.57 12.70 14.45
CA ALA A 151 -1.69 12.32 15.56
C ALA A 151 -1.61 10.79 15.72
N ARG A 152 -2.71 10.09 15.45
CA ARG A 152 -2.79 8.63 15.53
C ARG A 152 -2.00 7.94 14.43
N LYS A 153 -2.02 8.48 13.20
CA LYS A 153 -1.66 7.75 11.98
C LYS A 153 -0.48 8.33 11.19
N ALA A 154 -0.07 9.58 11.47
CA ALA A 154 0.95 10.29 10.70
C ALA A 154 2.23 10.51 11.53
N PHE A 155 3.01 9.45 11.70
CA PHE A 155 4.28 9.46 12.43
C PHE A 155 5.33 8.61 11.70
N ASP A 156 6.58 8.72 12.11
CA ASP A 156 7.71 8.00 11.51
C ASP A 156 7.46 6.49 11.50
N SER A 157 7.68 5.85 10.35
CA SER A 157 7.49 4.40 10.16
C SER A 157 6.05 3.90 10.37
N SER A 158 5.04 4.77 10.30
CA SER A 158 3.63 4.40 10.51
C SER A 158 2.97 3.73 9.30
N GLY A 159 3.68 3.56 8.20
CA GLY A 159 3.19 2.98 6.96
C GLY A 159 4.18 2.00 6.32
N PRO A 160 4.49 0.85 6.97
CA PRO A 160 5.27 -0.21 6.34
C PRO A 160 4.61 -0.63 5.03
N LEU A 161 5.40 -0.67 3.95
CA LEU A 161 4.91 -0.83 2.59
C LEU A 161 5.65 -1.95 1.84
N GLY A 162 4.94 -2.79 1.15
CA GLY A 162 5.53 -3.79 0.27
C GLY A 162 5.10 -5.23 0.59
N PRO A 163 5.94 -6.21 0.22
CA PRO A 163 7.31 -6.12 -0.30
C PRO A 163 7.41 -5.83 -1.80
N VAL A 164 6.34 -6.05 -2.57
CA VAL A 164 6.35 -5.94 -4.04
C VAL A 164 5.19 -5.09 -4.55
N VAL A 165 5.29 -4.62 -5.79
CA VAL A 165 4.14 -4.14 -6.57
C VAL A 165 3.77 -5.23 -7.55
N ALA A 166 2.51 -5.65 -7.55
CA ALA A 166 1.98 -6.68 -8.44
C ALA A 166 0.96 -6.09 -9.43
N ASP A 167 1.03 -6.52 -10.69
CA ASP A 167 0.02 -6.21 -11.70
C ASP A 167 -1.14 -7.20 -11.58
N VAL A 168 -2.16 -6.82 -10.81
CA VAL A 168 -3.34 -7.65 -10.51
C VAL A 168 -4.62 -6.81 -10.59
N ASP A 169 -5.76 -7.45 -10.84
CA ASP A 169 -7.06 -6.79 -10.63
C ASP A 169 -7.26 -6.58 -9.11
N PRO A 170 -7.52 -5.34 -8.65
CA PRO A 170 -7.69 -5.06 -7.23
C PRO A 170 -9.01 -5.57 -6.63
N VAL A 171 -9.91 -6.11 -7.42
CA VAL A 171 -11.21 -6.61 -6.98
C VAL A 171 -11.21 -8.14 -6.95
N GLY A 172 -11.73 -8.73 -5.87
CA GLY A 172 -11.81 -10.19 -5.70
C GLY A 172 -10.54 -10.83 -5.13
N LEU A 173 -9.65 -10.04 -4.51
CA LEU A 173 -8.46 -10.53 -3.83
C LEU A 173 -8.78 -10.90 -2.38
N ASP A 174 -8.39 -12.09 -1.96
CA ASP A 174 -8.42 -12.47 -0.54
C ASP A 174 -7.33 -11.72 0.23
N MET A 175 -7.70 -11.16 1.38
CA MET A 175 -6.80 -10.44 2.28
C MET A 175 -6.76 -11.12 3.63
N THR A 176 -5.57 -11.42 4.13
CA THR A 176 -5.37 -11.97 5.48
C THR A 176 -4.26 -11.23 6.20
N THR A 177 -4.42 -11.06 7.51
CA THR A 177 -3.36 -10.57 8.39
C THR A 177 -3.11 -11.57 9.50
N HIS A 178 -1.85 -11.94 9.71
CA HIS A 178 -1.43 -12.85 10.76
C HIS A 178 -0.47 -12.17 11.73
N ILE A 179 -0.65 -12.40 13.03
CA ILE A 179 0.28 -11.97 14.09
C ILE A 179 0.74 -13.21 14.85
N ASN A 180 2.05 -13.46 14.88
CA ASN A 180 2.63 -14.66 15.51
C ASN A 180 2.01 -15.98 15.00
N GLY A 181 1.63 -16.01 13.72
CA GLY A 181 0.98 -17.17 13.09
C GLY A 181 -0.52 -17.29 13.33
N GLU A 182 -1.13 -16.41 14.13
CA GLU A 182 -2.57 -16.37 14.36
C GLU A 182 -3.25 -15.44 13.36
N LEU A 183 -4.31 -15.92 12.71
CA LEU A 183 -5.15 -15.12 11.82
C LEU A 183 -5.84 -14.00 12.63
N ARG A 184 -5.69 -12.77 12.18
CA ARG A 184 -6.23 -11.57 12.83
C ARG A 184 -7.22 -10.80 11.98
N GLN A 185 -7.02 -10.76 10.69
CA GLN A 185 -7.95 -10.11 9.75
C GLN A 185 -8.14 -11.03 8.56
N GLU A 186 -9.34 -11.12 8.05
CA GLU A 186 -9.68 -11.89 6.85
C GLU A 186 -10.87 -11.21 6.16
N ASP A 187 -10.73 -10.91 4.88
CA ASP A 187 -11.82 -10.42 4.04
C ASP A 187 -11.42 -10.56 2.55
N ASN A 188 -12.33 -10.17 1.67
CA ASN A 188 -12.08 -10.09 0.24
C ASN A 188 -12.29 -8.65 -0.25
N THR A 189 -11.45 -8.17 -1.15
CA THR A 189 -11.54 -6.81 -1.68
C THR A 189 -12.85 -6.54 -2.44
N GLU A 190 -13.57 -7.60 -2.82
CA GLU A 190 -14.92 -7.47 -3.36
C GLU A 190 -15.91 -6.86 -2.34
N ASN A 191 -15.65 -6.98 -1.05
CA ASN A 191 -16.48 -6.45 0.03
C ASN A 191 -16.23 -4.98 0.37
N MET A 192 -15.30 -4.31 -0.32
CA MET A 192 -15.12 -2.86 -0.21
C MET A 192 -16.39 -2.13 -0.66
N PHE A 193 -16.87 -1.17 0.11
CA PHE A 193 -18.03 -0.31 -0.26
C PHE A 193 -17.71 0.53 -1.50
N ILE A 194 -16.57 1.20 -1.48
CA ILE A 194 -16.08 2.06 -2.56
C ILE A 194 -14.87 1.35 -3.19
N LYS A 195 -14.96 1.03 -4.47
CA LYS A 195 -13.95 0.22 -5.16
C LYS A 195 -12.67 1.04 -5.43
N PRO A 196 -11.51 0.38 -5.60
CA PRO A 196 -10.23 1.07 -5.81
C PRO A 196 -10.25 2.11 -6.94
N ARG A 197 -10.85 1.81 -8.09
CA ARG A 197 -10.94 2.75 -9.22
C ARG A 197 -11.76 3.99 -8.88
N GLU A 198 -12.88 3.83 -8.20
CA GLU A 198 -13.73 4.93 -7.72
C GLU A 198 -13.00 5.81 -6.69
N VAL A 199 -12.26 5.19 -5.73
CA VAL A 199 -11.43 5.92 -4.76
C VAL A 199 -10.37 6.76 -5.46
N ILE A 200 -9.63 6.18 -6.41
CA ILE A 200 -8.56 6.85 -7.14
C ILE A 200 -9.14 8.02 -7.96
N SER A 201 -10.23 7.80 -8.69
CA SER A 201 -10.92 8.85 -9.43
C SER A 201 -11.33 9.99 -8.51
N PHE A 202 -12.05 9.71 -7.41
CA PHE A 202 -12.50 10.69 -6.43
C PHE A 202 -11.34 11.51 -5.83
N LEU A 203 -10.25 10.87 -5.45
CA LEU A 203 -9.09 11.56 -4.88
C LEU A 203 -8.34 12.38 -5.94
N SER A 204 -8.30 11.92 -7.19
CA SER A 204 -7.64 12.62 -8.28
C SER A 204 -8.30 13.96 -8.64
N GLU A 205 -9.58 14.15 -8.37
CA GLU A 205 -10.24 15.44 -8.49
C GLU A 205 -9.68 16.49 -7.52
N ARG A 206 -9.17 16.05 -6.37
CA ARG A 206 -8.69 16.91 -5.26
C ARG A 206 -7.19 17.09 -5.31
N PHE A 207 -6.47 16.03 -5.61
CA PHE A 207 -5.01 15.98 -5.55
C PHE A 207 -4.41 15.70 -6.93
N THR A 208 -3.25 16.29 -7.21
CA THR A 208 -2.39 15.84 -8.30
C THR A 208 -1.48 14.76 -7.75
N PHE A 209 -1.66 13.53 -8.21
CA PHE A 209 -0.79 12.41 -7.83
C PHE A 209 0.54 12.48 -8.57
N LYS A 210 1.58 11.99 -7.92
CA LYS A 210 2.93 11.86 -8.48
C LYS A 210 3.34 10.40 -8.59
N PRO A 211 4.26 10.06 -9.51
CA PRO A 211 4.84 8.72 -9.55
C PRO A 211 5.38 8.30 -8.19
N GLY A 212 5.00 7.11 -7.74
CA GLY A 212 5.35 6.56 -6.44
C GLY A 212 4.38 6.90 -5.31
N ASP A 213 3.42 7.83 -5.48
CA ASP A 213 2.38 8.07 -4.48
C ASP A 213 1.56 6.80 -4.25
N VAL A 214 1.11 6.62 -3.00
CA VAL A 214 0.41 5.43 -2.55
C VAL A 214 -1.02 5.79 -2.16
N ILE A 215 -1.98 4.96 -2.58
CA ILE A 215 -3.40 5.11 -2.25
C ILE A 215 -3.88 3.80 -1.62
N SER A 216 -4.20 3.78 -0.32
CA SER A 216 -4.72 2.60 0.35
C SER A 216 -6.24 2.64 0.50
N PHE A 217 -6.87 1.46 0.57
CA PHE A 217 -8.31 1.31 0.41
C PHE A 217 -9.04 0.85 1.68
N GLY A 218 -8.39 0.93 2.82
CA GLY A 218 -8.93 0.49 4.10
C GLY A 218 -8.65 -0.98 4.39
N SER A 219 -8.90 -1.38 5.62
CA SER A 219 -8.64 -2.72 6.12
C SER A 219 -9.92 -3.46 6.49
N PRO A 220 -9.89 -4.81 6.48
CA PRO A 220 -10.88 -5.66 7.12
C PRO A 220 -11.10 -5.34 8.60
N ALA A 221 -12.15 -5.92 9.18
CA ALA A 221 -12.39 -5.86 10.60
C ALA A 221 -11.17 -6.40 11.39
N ASN A 222 -10.89 -5.78 12.51
CA ASN A 222 -9.92 -6.32 13.46
C ASN A 222 -10.60 -7.34 14.34
N PRO A 223 -9.86 -8.32 14.82
CA PRO A 223 -10.35 -9.25 15.82
C PRO A 223 -10.60 -8.54 17.13
#